data_2e3cdada2d5987e664a5970c3b6989e6
#
_entry.id   2e3cdada2d5987e664a5970c3b6989e6
#
_cell.length_a   1.000
_cell.length_b   1.000
_cell.length_c   1.000
_cell.angle_alpha   90.00
_cell.angle_beta   90.00
_cell.angle_gamma   90.00
#
_symmetry.space_group_name_H-M   'P 1'
#
loop_
_entity.id
_entity.type
_entity.pdbx_description
1 polymer ?
#
loop_
_entity_poly.entity_id
_entity_poly.type
_entity_poly.pdbx_seq_one_letter_code
_entity_poly.pdbx_strand_id
1 'polypeptide(L)'
;MPVPNRIAVVGNYLPRRFGIATFTTDLCDAIHKEYGATELLALPANDTEEGYIYPDRVRFQLSEDTLASYRQAADFLNFNNIDLVCLQHEYGIFGGPAGSHILEMLRRLEMPFAATLHTVLRDPNPDQRAVMEEIATLSDRLIVMSQNSSDILREVFHFPIEKIDLIPHGIPDLPFTDPNFYKDAFGTEGKDVLLTFGLPSPNKGIENVIEALPKILARHSNVVYMVSGVTHPHILRREGDRYRVYLQNLAKELGVEDNVILRNKFVSYEELVELIVAVSDCSGSGTASCWPICRSRSCR
;
A
#
# COMPACT_ATOMS: atom_id res chain seq x y z
N MET A 1 24.88 -15.83 -2.19
CA MET A 1 23.93 -16.92 -2.45
C MET A 1 23.58 -16.88 -3.93
N PRO A 2 23.34 -18.03 -4.58
CA PRO A 2 22.81 -18.00 -5.96
C PRO A 2 21.45 -17.30 -5.99
N VAL A 3 21.15 -16.65 -7.10
CA VAL A 3 19.83 -16.05 -7.33
C VAL A 3 18.80 -17.18 -7.45
N PRO A 4 17.63 -17.11 -6.78
CA PRO A 4 16.59 -18.13 -6.91
C PRO A 4 16.11 -18.23 -8.37
N ASN A 5 15.86 -19.44 -8.85
CA ASN A 5 15.34 -19.64 -10.21
C ASN A 5 13.82 -19.40 -10.26
N ARG A 6 13.11 -19.76 -9.17
CA ARG A 6 11.66 -19.64 -9.07
C ARG A 6 11.24 -18.98 -7.78
N ILE A 7 10.56 -17.84 -7.87
CA ILE A 7 10.04 -17.10 -6.73
C ILE A 7 8.53 -17.02 -6.83
N ALA A 8 7.82 -17.34 -5.75
CA ALA A 8 6.39 -17.13 -5.63
C ALA A 8 6.10 -15.93 -4.72
N VAL A 9 5.28 -15.00 -5.19
CA VAL A 9 4.84 -13.84 -4.40
C VAL A 9 3.38 -14.03 -4.00
N VAL A 10 3.14 -14.05 -2.68
CA VAL A 10 1.81 -14.29 -2.09
C VAL A 10 1.30 -12.99 -1.45
N GLY A 11 0.09 -12.58 -1.81
CA GLY A 11 -0.51 -11.34 -1.30
C GLY A 11 -1.71 -10.92 -2.12
N ASN A 12 -1.81 -9.63 -2.45
CA ASN A 12 -2.75 -9.13 -3.45
C ASN A 12 -2.02 -8.84 -4.76
N TYR A 13 -2.74 -8.83 -5.88
CA TYR A 13 -2.18 -8.57 -7.20
C TYR A 13 -3.17 -7.79 -8.07
N LEU A 14 -2.70 -6.96 -9.00
CA LEU A 14 -3.59 -6.29 -9.96
C LEU A 14 -4.32 -7.34 -10.83
N PRO A 15 -5.62 -7.13 -11.17
CA PRO A 15 -6.36 -5.86 -11.14
C PRO A 15 -7.14 -5.56 -9.83
N ARG A 16 -6.94 -6.31 -8.75
CA ARG A 16 -7.55 -5.93 -7.45
C ARG A 16 -7.10 -4.52 -7.07
N ARG A 17 -8.06 -3.60 -6.85
CA ARG A 17 -7.79 -2.19 -6.55
C ARG A 17 -7.42 -2.00 -5.07
N PHE A 18 -6.16 -2.26 -4.76
CA PHE A 18 -5.61 -2.15 -3.43
C PHE A 18 -4.12 -1.77 -3.48
N GLY A 19 -3.63 -0.96 -2.55
CA GLY A 19 -2.24 -0.48 -2.57
C GLY A 19 -1.19 -1.60 -2.60
N ILE A 20 -1.43 -2.68 -1.84
CA ILE A 20 -0.54 -3.85 -1.83
C ILE A 20 -0.56 -4.60 -3.17
N ALA A 21 -1.69 -4.61 -3.89
CA ALA A 21 -1.74 -5.22 -5.21
C ALA A 21 -0.84 -4.49 -6.21
N THR A 22 -0.85 -3.16 -6.19
CA THR A 22 0.08 -2.34 -6.98
C THR A 22 1.53 -2.61 -6.57
N PHE A 23 1.83 -2.54 -5.26
CA PHE A 23 3.17 -2.82 -4.74
C PHE A 23 3.68 -4.21 -5.16
N THR A 24 2.85 -5.24 -5.03
CA THR A 24 3.22 -6.63 -5.41
C THR A 24 3.50 -6.75 -6.90
N THR A 25 2.69 -6.10 -7.73
CA THR A 25 2.88 -6.10 -9.19
C THR A 25 4.17 -5.40 -9.56
N ASP A 26 4.42 -4.19 -9.03
CA ASP A 26 5.63 -3.41 -9.26
C ASP A 26 6.88 -4.15 -8.79
N LEU A 27 6.81 -4.81 -7.62
CA LEU A 27 7.91 -5.64 -7.11
C LEU A 27 8.23 -6.80 -8.07
N CYS A 28 7.21 -7.51 -8.54
CA CYS A 28 7.39 -8.59 -9.51
C CYS A 28 8.01 -8.07 -10.82
N ASP A 29 7.57 -6.91 -11.30
CA ASP A 29 8.09 -6.32 -12.53
C ASP A 29 9.54 -5.84 -12.37
N ALA A 30 9.87 -5.25 -11.22
CA ALA A 30 11.23 -4.85 -10.89
C ALA A 30 12.20 -6.04 -10.79
N ILE A 31 11.79 -7.12 -10.12
CA ILE A 31 12.58 -8.35 -10.02
C ILE A 31 12.76 -8.99 -11.41
N HIS A 32 11.72 -9.04 -12.21
CA HIS A 32 11.79 -9.58 -13.57
C HIS A 32 12.71 -8.75 -14.47
N LYS A 33 12.69 -7.44 -14.34
CA LYS A 33 13.56 -6.52 -15.08
C LYS A 33 15.03 -6.72 -14.73
N GLU A 34 15.33 -6.90 -13.44
CA GLU A 34 16.71 -7.05 -12.93
C GLU A 34 17.23 -8.48 -13.11
N TYR A 35 16.38 -9.47 -12.87
CA TYR A 35 16.72 -10.89 -12.88
C TYR A 35 15.86 -11.65 -13.90
N GLY A 36 15.98 -11.32 -15.19
CA GLY A 36 15.14 -11.86 -16.26
C GLY A 36 15.12 -13.40 -16.41
N ALA A 37 16.12 -14.10 -15.84
CA ALA A 37 16.14 -15.56 -15.80
C ALA A 37 15.30 -16.16 -14.65
N THR A 38 14.89 -15.37 -13.65
CA THR A 38 14.07 -15.82 -12.53
C THR A 38 12.60 -15.90 -12.95
N GLU A 39 12.01 -17.07 -12.82
CA GLU A 39 10.56 -17.26 -13.01
C GLU A 39 9.81 -16.72 -11.79
N LEU A 40 8.88 -15.82 -12.03
CA LEU A 40 8.04 -15.20 -11.00
C LEU A 40 6.60 -15.66 -11.12
N LEU A 41 6.06 -16.20 -10.05
CA LEU A 41 4.67 -16.59 -9.92
C LEU A 41 3.98 -15.69 -8.88
N ALA A 42 2.73 -15.33 -9.11
CA ALA A 42 1.91 -14.62 -8.14
C ALA A 42 0.73 -15.47 -7.68
N LEU A 43 0.46 -15.44 -6.37
CA LEU A 43 -0.66 -16.11 -5.72
C LEU A 43 -1.50 -15.06 -4.96
N PRO A 44 -2.44 -14.38 -5.64
CA PRO A 44 -3.31 -13.40 -5.00
C PRO A 44 -4.39 -14.05 -4.14
N ALA A 45 -4.72 -13.38 -3.02
CA ALA A 45 -5.91 -13.65 -2.23
C ALA A 45 -7.09 -12.85 -2.79
N ASN A 46 -8.18 -13.53 -3.12
CA ASN A 46 -9.43 -12.96 -3.64
C ASN A 46 -10.43 -12.69 -2.53
N ASP A 47 -11.03 -11.51 -2.53
CA ASP A 47 -12.09 -11.06 -1.63
C ASP A 47 -13.50 -11.25 -2.22
N THR A 48 -13.61 -11.90 -3.39
CA THR A 48 -14.86 -12.26 -4.06
C THR A 48 -14.77 -13.71 -4.55
N GLU A 49 -15.92 -14.39 -4.62
CA GLU A 49 -16.00 -15.78 -5.08
C GLU A 49 -15.60 -15.92 -6.56
N GLU A 50 -15.97 -14.93 -7.38
CA GLU A 50 -15.67 -14.93 -8.81
C GLU A 50 -14.18 -14.65 -9.09
N GLY A 51 -13.46 -14.09 -8.12
CA GLY A 51 -12.06 -13.66 -8.28
C GLY A 51 -11.91 -12.54 -9.31
N TYR A 52 -10.73 -12.49 -9.92
CA TYR A 52 -10.37 -11.48 -10.91
C TYR A 52 -9.77 -12.13 -12.15
N ILE A 53 -9.81 -11.42 -13.28
CA ILE A 53 -9.11 -11.86 -14.50
C ILE A 53 -7.65 -11.37 -14.37
N TYR A 54 -6.78 -12.29 -14.02
CA TYR A 54 -5.36 -12.03 -13.78
C TYR A 54 -4.49 -12.30 -15.01
N PRO A 55 -3.30 -11.68 -15.10
CA PRO A 55 -2.30 -12.01 -16.11
C PRO A 55 -1.68 -13.38 -15.86
N ASP A 56 -0.95 -13.91 -16.85
CA ASP A 56 -0.35 -15.26 -16.85
C ASP A 56 0.64 -15.51 -15.69
N ARG A 57 1.19 -14.47 -15.07
CA ARG A 57 2.04 -14.60 -13.89
C ARG A 57 1.28 -15.21 -12.69
N VAL A 58 -0.03 -15.00 -12.60
CA VAL A 58 -0.87 -15.62 -11.56
C VAL A 58 -1.13 -17.07 -11.93
N ARG A 59 -0.61 -17.99 -11.12
CA ARG A 59 -0.70 -19.43 -11.34
C ARG A 59 -1.63 -20.13 -10.38
N PHE A 60 -1.97 -19.49 -9.28
CA PHE A 60 -2.92 -19.99 -8.29
C PHE A 60 -3.64 -18.80 -7.66
N GLN A 61 -4.91 -18.94 -7.36
CA GLN A 61 -5.74 -17.92 -6.71
C GLN A 61 -6.21 -18.45 -5.35
N LEU A 62 -5.89 -17.73 -4.28
CA LEU A 62 -6.39 -18.01 -2.94
C LEU A 62 -7.80 -17.44 -2.79
N SER A 63 -8.71 -18.19 -2.17
CA SER A 63 -9.96 -17.65 -1.65
C SER A 63 -9.73 -17.18 -0.22
N GLU A 64 -9.94 -15.89 0.04
CA GLU A 64 -9.64 -15.24 1.31
C GLU A 64 -10.30 -15.97 2.51
N ASP A 65 -11.57 -16.34 2.37
CA ASP A 65 -12.35 -16.92 3.46
C ASP A 65 -12.30 -18.46 3.54
N THR A 66 -11.65 -19.12 2.57
CA THR A 66 -11.66 -20.58 2.48
C THR A 66 -10.36 -21.20 2.96
N LEU A 67 -10.30 -21.70 4.20
CA LEU A 67 -9.10 -22.30 4.80
C LEU A 67 -8.48 -23.42 3.95
N ALA A 68 -9.30 -24.22 3.25
CA ALA A 68 -8.80 -25.25 2.36
C ALA A 68 -7.97 -24.69 1.20
N SER A 69 -8.28 -23.49 0.73
CA SER A 69 -7.54 -22.82 -0.33
C SER A 69 -6.08 -22.54 0.05
N TYR A 70 -5.82 -22.22 1.32
CA TYR A 70 -4.46 -22.00 1.83
C TYR A 70 -3.65 -23.30 1.88
N ARG A 71 -4.28 -24.42 2.21
CA ARG A 71 -3.63 -25.75 2.15
C ARG A 71 -3.26 -26.11 0.72
N GLN A 72 -4.20 -25.93 -0.20
CA GLN A 72 -3.98 -26.18 -1.62
C GLN A 72 -2.89 -25.28 -2.20
N ALA A 73 -2.79 -24.03 -1.74
CA ALA A 73 -1.70 -23.13 -2.12
C ALA A 73 -0.33 -23.63 -1.65
N ALA A 74 -0.24 -24.15 -0.41
CA ALA A 74 0.99 -24.76 0.08
C ALA A 74 1.38 -25.99 -0.75
N ASP A 75 0.43 -26.88 -1.01
CA ASP A 75 0.65 -28.07 -1.85
C ASP A 75 1.09 -27.67 -3.27
N PHE A 76 0.47 -26.64 -3.86
CA PHE A 76 0.85 -26.10 -5.15
C PHE A 76 2.30 -25.57 -5.13
N LEU A 77 2.70 -24.80 -4.11
CA LEU A 77 4.06 -24.24 -3.99
C LEU A 77 5.11 -25.33 -3.82
N ASN A 78 4.85 -26.31 -2.93
CA ASN A 78 5.77 -27.42 -2.67
C ASN A 78 5.95 -28.30 -3.93
N PHE A 79 4.88 -28.56 -4.67
CA PHE A 79 4.93 -29.38 -5.88
C PHE A 79 5.65 -28.70 -7.05
N ASN A 80 5.60 -27.37 -7.14
CA ASN A 80 6.14 -26.61 -8.28
C ASN A 80 7.61 -26.22 -8.12
N ASN A 81 8.35 -26.78 -7.17
CA ASN A 81 9.79 -26.51 -6.95
C ASN A 81 10.09 -25.01 -6.82
N ILE A 82 9.36 -24.32 -5.96
CA ILE A 82 9.60 -22.92 -5.64
C ILE A 82 10.84 -22.82 -4.74
N ASP A 83 11.79 -21.97 -5.10
CA ASP A 83 13.02 -21.76 -4.32
C ASP A 83 12.80 -20.80 -3.15
N LEU A 84 11.89 -19.82 -3.30
CA LEU A 84 11.62 -18.78 -2.32
C LEU A 84 10.16 -18.31 -2.42
N VAL A 85 9.51 -18.15 -1.28
CA VAL A 85 8.22 -17.47 -1.17
C VAL A 85 8.43 -16.06 -0.61
N CYS A 86 7.86 -15.05 -1.26
CA CYS A 86 7.79 -13.67 -0.79
C CYS A 86 6.34 -13.38 -0.35
N LEU A 87 6.10 -13.40 0.95
CA LEU A 87 4.79 -13.05 1.52
C LEU A 87 4.67 -11.52 1.62
N GLN A 88 3.56 -10.97 1.10
CA GLN A 88 3.15 -9.58 1.30
C GLN A 88 2.09 -9.54 2.39
N HIS A 89 2.49 -9.30 3.63
CA HIS A 89 1.59 -9.40 4.77
C HIS A 89 0.91 -8.08 5.11
N GLU A 90 -0.42 -8.15 5.23
CA GLU A 90 -1.30 -7.17 5.85
C GLU A 90 -2.45 -7.92 6.54
N TYR A 91 -2.87 -7.47 7.72
CA TYR A 91 -3.90 -8.15 8.52
C TYR A 91 -5.26 -8.29 7.83
N GLY A 92 -5.57 -7.39 6.91
CA GLY A 92 -6.88 -7.32 6.24
C GLY A 92 -6.95 -7.95 4.85
N ILE A 93 -5.94 -8.72 4.41
CA ILE A 93 -5.93 -9.32 3.06
C ILE A 93 -6.03 -10.85 3.06
N PHE A 94 -5.99 -11.46 4.22
CA PHE A 94 -6.18 -12.90 4.40
C PHE A 94 -7.35 -13.14 5.35
N GLY A 95 -8.07 -14.22 5.18
CA GLY A 95 -9.23 -14.55 6.00
C GLY A 95 -8.88 -14.94 7.44
N GLY A 96 -9.91 -15.07 8.25
CA GLY A 96 -9.82 -15.38 9.66
C GLY A 96 -9.47 -14.17 10.55
N PRO A 97 -9.46 -14.33 11.88
CA PRO A 97 -9.08 -13.26 12.79
C PRO A 97 -7.67 -12.73 12.48
N ALA A 98 -7.55 -11.42 12.22
CA ALA A 98 -6.29 -10.76 11.85
C ALA A 98 -5.54 -11.42 10.68
N GLY A 99 -6.26 -12.04 9.74
CA GLY A 99 -5.62 -12.70 8.59
C GLY A 99 -5.01 -14.08 8.89
N SER A 100 -5.42 -14.73 9.98
CA SER A 100 -4.82 -15.97 10.49
C SER A 100 -4.85 -17.16 9.53
N HIS A 101 -5.73 -17.16 8.52
CA HIS A 101 -5.79 -18.25 7.54
C HIS A 101 -4.48 -18.45 6.77
N ILE A 102 -3.66 -17.40 6.59
CA ILE A 102 -2.36 -17.50 5.94
C ILE A 102 -1.41 -18.46 6.67
N LEU A 103 -1.52 -18.57 7.99
CA LEU A 103 -0.68 -19.45 8.80
C LEU A 103 -0.83 -20.92 8.40
N GLU A 104 -2.01 -21.32 7.94
CA GLU A 104 -2.26 -22.70 7.46
C GLU A 104 -1.41 -23.04 6.22
N MET A 105 -1.14 -22.06 5.37
CA MET A 105 -0.21 -22.21 4.25
C MET A 105 1.23 -22.19 4.74
N LEU A 106 1.63 -21.18 5.55
CA LEU A 106 3.01 -20.98 5.96
C LEU A 106 3.60 -22.14 6.73
N ARG A 107 2.82 -22.79 7.61
CA ARG A 107 3.23 -24.00 8.36
C ARG A 107 3.55 -25.21 7.49
N ARG A 108 3.12 -25.21 6.23
CA ARG A 108 3.24 -26.33 5.29
C ARG A 108 4.28 -26.10 4.21
N LEU A 109 4.87 -24.91 4.14
CA LEU A 109 5.91 -24.60 3.18
C LEU A 109 7.16 -25.43 3.46
N GLU A 110 7.72 -26.02 2.40
CA GLU A 110 8.97 -26.81 2.45
C GLU A 110 10.19 -26.01 1.97
N MET A 111 9.97 -24.77 1.48
CA MET A 111 11.00 -23.85 1.04
C MET A 111 11.07 -22.64 1.96
N PRO A 112 12.20 -21.87 1.97
CA PRO A 112 12.31 -20.65 2.73
C PRO A 112 11.30 -19.59 2.27
N PHE A 113 10.88 -18.72 3.22
CA PHE A 113 10.09 -17.55 2.86
C PHE A 113 10.52 -16.29 3.61
N ALA A 114 10.40 -15.16 2.90
CA ALA A 114 10.54 -13.82 3.46
C ALA A 114 9.17 -13.16 3.57
N ALA A 115 8.90 -12.49 4.69
CA ALA A 115 7.66 -11.76 4.89
C ALA A 115 7.90 -10.25 4.85
N THR A 116 7.31 -9.56 3.88
CA THR A 116 7.22 -8.10 3.85
C THR A 116 6.02 -7.66 4.67
N LEU A 117 6.27 -6.90 5.73
CA LEU A 117 5.26 -6.46 6.69
C LEU A 117 4.81 -5.04 6.33
N HIS A 118 3.61 -4.91 5.75
CA HIS A 118 3.06 -3.60 5.36
C HIS A 118 2.53 -2.82 6.56
N THR A 119 2.10 -3.51 7.62
CA THR A 119 1.67 -2.91 8.89
C THR A 119 2.33 -3.62 10.06
N VAL A 120 3.04 -2.86 10.90
CA VAL A 120 3.58 -3.30 12.19
C VAL A 120 3.00 -2.41 13.28
N LEU A 121 2.20 -3.00 14.18
CA LEU A 121 1.47 -2.25 15.21
C LEU A 121 2.25 -2.24 16.53
N ARG A 122 2.32 -1.08 17.18
CA ARG A 122 2.91 -0.95 18.52
C ARG A 122 1.99 -1.55 19.60
N ASP A 123 0.68 -1.38 19.43
CA ASP A 123 -0.36 -1.89 20.32
C ASP A 123 -1.30 -2.84 19.56
N PRO A 124 -0.83 -4.05 19.16
CA PRO A 124 -1.66 -5.03 18.49
C PRO A 124 -2.67 -5.64 19.47
N ASN A 125 -3.88 -5.93 18.97
CA ASN A 125 -4.80 -6.78 19.73
C ASN A 125 -4.26 -8.23 19.81
N PRO A 126 -4.86 -9.10 20.65
CA PRO A 126 -4.35 -10.47 20.85
C PRO A 126 -4.23 -11.29 19.56
N ASP A 127 -5.20 -11.20 18.64
CA ASP A 127 -5.17 -11.93 17.37
C ASP A 127 -4.06 -11.40 16.45
N GLN A 128 -3.93 -10.09 16.36
CA GLN A 128 -2.88 -9.44 15.56
C GLN A 128 -1.48 -9.79 16.09
N ARG A 129 -1.32 -9.82 17.42
CA ARG A 129 -0.06 -10.22 18.04
C ARG A 129 0.27 -11.67 17.72
N ALA A 130 -0.67 -12.59 17.92
CA ALA A 130 -0.46 -14.02 17.66
C ALA A 130 -0.09 -14.31 16.21
N VAL A 131 -0.80 -13.68 15.25
CA VAL A 131 -0.50 -13.83 13.81
C VAL A 131 0.89 -13.29 13.47
N MET A 132 1.24 -12.09 13.96
CA MET A 132 2.56 -11.49 13.70
C MET A 132 3.69 -12.32 14.28
N GLU A 133 3.57 -12.78 15.53
CA GLU A 133 4.57 -13.59 16.21
C GLU A 133 4.79 -14.93 15.47
N GLU A 134 3.72 -15.54 14.97
CA GLU A 134 3.84 -16.79 14.25
C GLU A 134 4.44 -16.61 12.86
N ILE A 135 3.99 -15.61 12.08
CA ILE A 135 4.62 -15.28 10.78
C ILE A 135 6.11 -15.02 10.98
N ALA A 136 6.45 -14.20 11.97
CA ALA A 136 7.82 -13.84 12.21
C ALA A 136 8.67 -15.05 12.72
N THR A 137 8.06 -15.99 13.45
CA THR A 137 8.74 -17.21 13.88
C THR A 137 9.03 -18.13 12.70
N LEU A 138 8.05 -18.33 11.83
CA LEU A 138 8.15 -19.25 10.69
C LEU A 138 9.01 -18.69 9.54
N SER A 139 9.05 -17.37 9.34
CA SER A 139 9.80 -16.76 8.25
C SER A 139 11.31 -16.84 8.45
N ASP A 140 12.08 -16.91 7.36
CA ASP A 140 13.53 -16.79 7.38
C ASP A 140 13.98 -15.33 7.52
N ARG A 141 13.26 -14.41 6.89
CA ARG A 141 13.53 -12.96 6.91
C ARG A 141 12.26 -12.16 7.04
N LEU A 142 12.34 -11.06 7.78
CA LEU A 142 11.30 -10.04 7.88
C LEU A 142 11.75 -8.78 7.14
N ILE A 143 10.95 -8.32 6.21
CA ILE A 143 11.22 -7.10 5.46
C ILE A 143 10.27 -6.01 5.96
N VAL A 144 10.83 -4.88 6.36
CA VAL A 144 10.08 -3.68 6.77
C VAL A 144 10.54 -2.48 5.97
N MET A 145 9.64 -1.51 5.76
CA MET A 145 9.88 -0.37 4.89
C MET A 145 10.18 0.93 5.66
N SER A 146 10.15 0.88 6.99
CA SER A 146 10.45 2.03 7.84
C SER A 146 11.27 1.65 9.08
N GLN A 147 12.10 2.59 9.55
CA GLN A 147 12.84 2.40 10.80
C GLN A 147 11.91 2.17 11.99
N ASN A 148 10.78 2.91 12.05
CA ASN A 148 9.79 2.73 13.11
C ASN A 148 9.24 1.30 13.17
N SER A 149 8.97 0.67 12.02
CA SER A 149 8.54 -0.74 11.98
C SER A 149 9.62 -1.69 12.48
N SER A 150 10.89 -1.45 12.12
CA SER A 150 12.01 -2.22 12.65
C SER A 150 12.15 -2.09 14.17
N ASP A 151 12.00 -0.86 14.68
CA ASP A 151 12.08 -0.60 16.13
C ASP A 151 10.92 -1.27 16.88
N ILE A 152 9.69 -1.23 16.35
CA ILE A 152 8.55 -1.94 16.95
C ILE A 152 8.78 -3.46 17.00
N LEU A 153 9.28 -4.06 15.92
CA LEU A 153 9.58 -5.51 15.90
C LEU A 153 10.59 -5.89 16.98
N ARG A 154 11.57 -5.03 17.25
CA ARG A 154 12.58 -5.27 18.28
C ARG A 154 12.08 -4.98 19.69
N GLU A 155 11.41 -3.84 19.89
CA GLU A 155 10.99 -3.37 21.23
C GLU A 155 9.74 -4.08 21.76
N VAL A 156 8.76 -4.34 20.88
CA VAL A 156 7.44 -4.86 21.26
C VAL A 156 7.34 -6.37 21.06
N PHE A 157 7.94 -6.89 19.98
CA PHE A 157 7.89 -8.30 19.63
C PHE A 157 9.19 -9.05 19.94
N HIS A 158 10.26 -8.35 20.30
CA HIS A 158 11.56 -8.91 20.71
C HIS A 158 12.25 -9.78 19.64
N PHE A 159 12.01 -9.51 18.35
CA PHE A 159 12.71 -10.21 17.28
C PHE A 159 14.14 -9.70 17.10
N PRO A 160 15.09 -10.61 16.80
CA PRO A 160 16.50 -10.25 16.61
C PRO A 160 16.67 -9.40 15.35
N ILE A 161 17.56 -8.39 15.42
CA ILE A 161 17.81 -7.47 14.30
C ILE A 161 18.33 -8.20 13.05
N GLU A 162 19.04 -9.32 13.23
CA GLU A 162 19.60 -10.15 12.17
C GLU A 162 18.51 -10.79 11.29
N LYS A 163 17.29 -10.88 11.79
CA LYS A 163 16.13 -11.40 11.07
C LYS A 163 15.39 -10.31 10.28
N ILE A 164 15.68 -9.03 10.55
CA ILE A 164 14.94 -7.87 10.03
C ILE A 164 15.78 -7.14 8.98
N ASP A 165 15.23 -7.02 7.79
CA ASP A 165 15.78 -6.23 6.70
C ASP A 165 14.97 -4.94 6.53
N LEU A 166 15.62 -3.79 6.65
CA LEU A 166 15.02 -2.49 6.34
C LEU A 166 15.24 -2.17 4.87
N ILE A 167 14.18 -2.35 4.07
CA ILE A 167 14.18 -2.04 2.64
C ILE A 167 13.10 -0.98 2.40
N PRO A 168 13.47 0.30 2.22
CA PRO A 168 12.51 1.37 1.96
C PRO A 168 11.69 1.11 0.69
N HIS A 169 10.49 1.73 0.62
CA HIS A 169 9.71 1.72 -0.61
C HIS A 169 10.52 2.22 -1.80
N GLY A 170 10.44 1.50 -2.91
CA GLY A 170 10.89 1.98 -4.21
C GLY A 170 10.03 3.17 -4.67
N ILE A 171 10.62 4.00 -5.51
CA ILE A 171 9.93 5.09 -6.20
C ILE A 171 10.17 4.96 -7.69
N PRO A 172 9.22 5.41 -8.53
CA PRO A 172 9.47 5.53 -9.96
C PRO A 172 10.64 6.48 -10.24
N ASP A 173 11.54 6.07 -11.13
CA ASP A 173 12.57 6.95 -11.68
C ASP A 173 11.95 7.75 -12.82
N LEU A 174 11.55 8.98 -12.53
CA LEU A 174 10.85 9.84 -13.48
C LEU A 174 11.74 11.02 -13.86
N PRO A 175 11.76 11.40 -15.15
CA PRO A 175 12.43 12.62 -15.58
C PRO A 175 11.81 13.83 -14.87
N PHE A 176 12.67 14.81 -14.57
CA PHE A 176 12.20 16.07 -14.03
C PHE A 176 11.28 16.76 -15.05
N THR A 177 10.07 17.08 -14.64
CA THR A 177 9.11 17.87 -15.42
C THR A 177 8.70 19.10 -14.60
N ASP A 178 8.56 20.25 -15.26
CA ASP A 178 8.06 21.47 -14.58
C ASP A 178 6.67 21.19 -13.99
N PRO A 179 6.45 21.45 -12.68
CA PRO A 179 5.15 21.26 -12.05
C PRO A 179 4.00 21.95 -12.78
N ASN A 180 4.24 23.09 -13.40
CA ASN A 180 3.20 23.81 -14.12
C ASN A 180 2.69 23.08 -15.37
N PHE A 181 3.49 22.17 -15.93
CA PHE A 181 3.12 21.44 -17.15
C PHE A 181 1.82 20.63 -17.00
N TYR A 182 1.58 20.07 -15.80
CA TYR A 182 0.38 19.26 -15.56
C TYR A 182 -0.73 20.02 -14.80
N LYS A 183 -0.48 21.23 -14.29
CA LYS A 183 -1.46 21.97 -13.48
C LYS A 183 -2.74 22.28 -14.26
N ASP A 184 -2.64 22.55 -15.56
CA ASP A 184 -3.79 22.85 -16.43
C ASP A 184 -4.75 21.65 -16.50
N ALA A 185 -4.22 20.43 -16.62
CA ALA A 185 -5.03 19.21 -16.67
C ALA A 185 -5.87 18.99 -15.41
N PHE A 186 -5.45 19.59 -14.29
CA PHE A 186 -6.13 19.48 -13.01
C PHE A 186 -6.90 20.72 -12.59
N GLY A 187 -6.93 21.78 -13.42
CA GLY A 187 -7.58 23.04 -13.12
C GLY A 187 -6.92 23.82 -11.98
N THR A 188 -5.61 23.67 -11.82
CA THR A 188 -4.81 24.27 -10.75
C THR A 188 -3.73 25.20 -11.27
N GLU A 189 -3.89 25.74 -12.48
CA GLU A 189 -2.97 26.70 -13.08
C GLU A 189 -2.75 27.92 -12.15
N GLY A 190 -1.49 28.28 -11.94
CA GLY A 190 -1.12 29.38 -11.06
C GLY A 190 -1.40 29.17 -9.56
N LYS A 191 -1.84 27.97 -9.15
CA LYS A 191 -2.10 27.61 -7.75
C LYS A 191 -0.93 26.87 -7.12
N ASP A 192 -0.83 27.00 -5.81
CA ASP A 192 0.00 26.14 -4.97
C ASP A 192 -0.85 24.96 -4.51
N VAL A 193 -0.48 23.76 -4.94
CA VAL A 193 -1.29 22.55 -4.73
C VAL A 193 -0.78 21.77 -3.54
N LEU A 194 -1.65 21.58 -2.54
CA LEU A 194 -1.51 20.54 -1.51
C LEU A 194 -2.26 19.30 -1.99
N LEU A 195 -1.63 18.13 -1.93
CA LEU A 195 -2.24 16.88 -2.42
C LEU A 195 -2.33 15.83 -1.32
N THR A 196 -3.50 15.23 -1.20
CA THR A 196 -3.70 13.91 -0.58
C THR A 196 -4.22 12.95 -1.64
N PHE A 197 -3.57 11.80 -1.81
CA PHE A 197 -4.03 10.78 -2.75
C PHE A 197 -4.17 9.40 -2.08
N GLY A 198 -4.95 8.52 -2.70
CA GLY A 198 -5.18 7.16 -2.24
C GLY A 198 -6.67 6.88 -1.99
N LEU A 199 -6.98 6.07 -0.98
CA LEU A 199 -8.36 5.72 -0.62
C LEU A 199 -8.80 6.57 0.58
N PRO A 200 -9.59 7.65 0.38
CA PRO A 200 -10.07 8.50 1.46
C PRO A 200 -10.84 7.71 2.53
N SER A 201 -10.48 7.97 3.78
CA SER A 201 -11.09 7.37 4.96
C SER A 201 -10.81 8.23 6.20
N PRO A 202 -11.61 8.14 7.27
CA PRO A 202 -11.44 8.97 8.47
C PRO A 202 -10.06 8.90 9.12
N ASN A 203 -9.36 7.76 9.01
CA ASN A 203 -8.01 7.58 9.56
C ASN A 203 -6.90 8.27 8.73
N LYS A 204 -7.24 8.94 7.63
CA LYS A 204 -6.27 9.70 6.80
C LYS A 204 -6.11 11.15 7.26
N GLY A 205 -6.98 11.66 8.15
CA GLY A 205 -6.90 13.00 8.69
C GLY A 205 -7.08 14.11 7.64
N ILE A 206 -7.86 13.86 6.59
CA ILE A 206 -8.13 14.82 5.51
C ILE A 206 -8.82 16.06 6.07
N GLU A 207 -9.72 15.87 7.03
CA GLU A 207 -10.41 16.92 7.77
C GLU A 207 -9.44 17.91 8.43
N ASN A 208 -8.33 17.44 8.99
CA ASN A 208 -7.35 18.30 9.66
C ASN A 208 -6.72 19.31 8.70
N VAL A 209 -6.50 18.92 7.43
CA VAL A 209 -5.99 19.83 6.41
C VAL A 209 -7.05 20.86 6.03
N ILE A 210 -8.31 20.44 5.87
CA ILE A 210 -9.44 21.34 5.57
C ILE A 210 -9.62 22.36 6.71
N GLU A 211 -9.54 21.92 7.97
CA GLU A 211 -9.61 22.80 9.15
C GLU A 211 -8.45 23.81 9.23
N ALA A 212 -7.30 23.46 8.69
CA ALA A 212 -6.13 24.34 8.65
C ALA A 212 -6.20 25.37 7.50
N LEU A 213 -6.97 25.09 6.44
CA LEU A 213 -7.02 25.94 5.24
C LEU A 213 -7.35 27.42 5.50
N PRO A 214 -8.31 27.82 6.37
CA PRO A 214 -8.56 29.22 6.63
C PRO A 214 -7.30 29.99 7.09
N LYS A 215 -6.47 29.36 7.95
CA LYS A 215 -5.20 29.96 8.42
C LYS A 215 -4.12 29.96 7.34
N ILE A 216 -4.10 28.95 6.49
CA ILE A 216 -3.16 28.89 5.36
C ILE A 216 -3.50 29.97 4.35
N LEU A 217 -4.77 30.08 3.95
CA LEU A 217 -5.26 31.02 2.94
C LEU A 217 -5.12 32.47 3.37
N ALA A 218 -5.17 32.76 4.67
CA ALA A 218 -4.88 34.10 5.21
C ALA A 218 -3.45 34.57 4.90
N ARG A 219 -2.51 33.66 4.61
CA ARG A 219 -1.10 33.97 4.31
C ARG A 219 -0.74 33.65 2.85
N HIS A 220 -1.41 32.66 2.27
CA HIS A 220 -1.12 32.11 0.94
C HIS A 220 -2.47 31.93 0.20
N SER A 221 -3.01 33.01 -0.35
CA SER A 221 -4.35 33.07 -0.92
C SER A 221 -4.56 32.20 -2.18
N ASN A 222 -3.49 31.77 -2.83
CA ASN A 222 -3.52 30.96 -4.04
C ASN A 222 -3.42 29.43 -3.78
N VAL A 223 -3.41 29.01 -2.52
CA VAL A 223 -3.36 27.57 -2.17
C VAL A 223 -4.67 26.88 -2.50
N VAL A 224 -4.58 25.67 -3.04
CA VAL A 224 -5.70 24.74 -3.24
C VAL A 224 -5.33 23.38 -2.66
N TYR A 225 -6.28 22.75 -1.98
CA TYR A 225 -6.13 21.40 -1.46
C TYR A 225 -6.87 20.39 -2.33
N MET A 226 -6.14 19.48 -2.94
CA MET A 226 -6.69 18.42 -3.78
C MET A 226 -6.66 17.08 -3.05
N VAL A 227 -7.80 16.41 -2.99
CA VAL A 227 -7.94 15.03 -2.51
C VAL A 227 -8.31 14.15 -3.70
N SER A 228 -7.44 13.25 -4.11
CA SER A 228 -7.65 12.39 -5.27
C SER A 228 -7.72 10.92 -4.89
N GLY A 229 -8.85 10.29 -5.20
CA GLY A 229 -9.09 8.87 -4.94
C GLY A 229 -10.55 8.54 -4.68
N VAL A 230 -10.89 7.28 -4.84
CA VAL A 230 -12.23 6.75 -4.49
C VAL A 230 -12.31 6.42 -3.00
N THR A 231 -13.49 6.59 -2.41
CA THR A 231 -13.73 6.17 -1.02
C THR A 231 -13.33 4.71 -0.82
N HIS A 232 -12.67 4.42 0.31
CA HIS A 232 -12.19 3.06 0.60
C HIS A 232 -13.34 2.03 0.46
N PRO A 233 -13.18 0.90 -0.27
CA PRO A 233 -14.27 -0.02 -0.58
C PRO A 233 -15.02 -0.56 0.65
N HIS A 234 -14.32 -0.84 1.76
CA HIS A 234 -14.96 -1.24 3.01
C HIS A 234 -15.85 -0.14 3.61
N ILE A 235 -15.41 1.11 3.55
CA ILE A 235 -16.18 2.26 4.03
C ILE A 235 -17.38 2.49 3.13
N LEU A 236 -17.17 2.43 1.82
CA LEU A 236 -18.24 2.60 0.84
C LEU A 236 -19.36 1.56 1.03
N ARG A 237 -19.02 0.29 1.30
CA ARG A 237 -19.99 -0.78 1.57
C ARG A 237 -20.77 -0.60 2.88
N ARG A 238 -20.13 -0.07 3.94
CA ARG A 238 -20.75 0.08 5.27
C ARG A 238 -21.48 1.40 5.44
N GLU A 239 -20.97 2.48 4.91
CA GLU A 239 -21.35 3.84 5.25
C GLU A 239 -21.68 4.69 4.02
N GLY A 240 -21.48 4.15 2.80
CA GLY A 240 -21.62 4.91 1.57
C GLY A 240 -20.60 6.04 1.49
N ASP A 241 -20.97 7.14 0.81
CA ASP A 241 -20.11 8.31 0.63
C ASP A 241 -20.18 9.32 1.80
N ARG A 242 -20.63 8.91 3.00
CA ARG A 242 -20.81 9.80 4.15
C ARG A 242 -19.56 10.60 4.49
N TYR A 243 -18.39 9.97 4.46
CA TYR A 243 -17.14 10.66 4.78
C TYR A 243 -16.83 11.77 3.77
N ARG A 244 -17.05 11.54 2.49
CA ARG A 244 -16.85 12.57 1.48
C ARG A 244 -17.85 13.72 1.59
N VAL A 245 -19.12 13.39 1.85
CA VAL A 245 -20.15 14.41 2.12
C VAL A 245 -19.78 15.23 3.35
N TYR A 246 -19.29 14.61 4.40
CA TYR A 246 -18.78 15.28 5.59
C TYR A 246 -17.65 16.27 5.23
N LEU A 247 -16.64 15.85 4.45
CA LEU A 247 -15.56 16.76 4.04
C LEU A 247 -16.04 17.93 3.18
N GLN A 248 -17.03 17.71 2.31
CA GLN A 248 -17.65 18.79 1.53
C GLN A 248 -18.38 19.81 2.41
N ASN A 249 -19.13 19.32 3.40
CA ASN A 249 -19.85 20.20 4.32
C ASN A 249 -18.87 20.96 5.21
N LEU A 250 -17.82 20.32 5.71
CA LEU A 250 -16.78 20.97 6.49
C LEU A 250 -16.10 22.11 5.71
N ALA A 251 -15.77 21.88 4.43
CA ALA A 251 -15.20 22.92 3.58
C ALA A 251 -16.13 24.12 3.41
N LYS A 252 -17.46 23.88 3.26
CA LYS A 252 -18.47 24.93 3.18
C LYS A 252 -18.63 25.69 4.49
N GLU A 253 -18.70 24.98 5.62
CA GLU A 253 -18.82 25.60 6.96
C GLU A 253 -17.64 26.52 7.26
N LEU A 254 -16.47 26.19 6.76
CA LEU A 254 -15.24 26.98 6.94
C LEU A 254 -15.04 28.04 5.84
N GLY A 255 -15.94 28.12 4.82
CA GLY A 255 -15.85 29.07 3.72
C GLY A 255 -14.64 28.86 2.81
N VAL A 256 -14.19 27.63 2.64
CA VAL A 256 -13.01 27.25 1.83
C VAL A 256 -13.34 26.25 0.71
N GLU A 257 -14.61 26.10 0.37
CA GLU A 257 -15.08 25.15 -0.66
C GLU A 257 -14.42 25.37 -2.03
N ASP A 258 -14.14 26.61 -2.41
CA ASP A 258 -13.46 26.95 -3.67
C ASP A 258 -11.96 26.58 -3.66
N ASN A 259 -11.41 26.29 -2.48
CA ASN A 259 -10.03 25.90 -2.31
C ASN A 259 -9.86 24.39 -2.04
N VAL A 260 -10.96 23.61 -2.08
CA VAL A 260 -10.94 22.14 -1.86
C VAL A 260 -11.44 21.42 -3.11
N ILE A 261 -10.60 20.60 -3.71
CA ILE A 261 -10.93 19.78 -4.88
C ILE A 261 -11.02 18.31 -4.46
N LEU A 262 -12.23 17.75 -4.42
CA LEU A 262 -12.46 16.34 -4.11
C LEU A 262 -12.67 15.52 -5.40
N ARG A 263 -11.63 14.84 -5.89
CA ARG A 263 -11.66 14.01 -7.09
C ARG A 263 -12.00 12.57 -6.73
N ASN A 264 -13.25 12.15 -7.02
CA ASN A 264 -13.70 10.78 -6.79
C ASN A 264 -13.35 9.88 -7.98
N LYS A 265 -12.09 9.64 -8.22
CA LYS A 265 -11.61 8.82 -9.32
C LYS A 265 -10.47 7.92 -8.83
N PHE A 266 -10.51 6.65 -9.21
CA PHE A 266 -9.34 5.80 -9.05
C PHE A 266 -8.27 6.28 -10.03
N VAL A 267 -7.11 6.61 -9.53
CA VAL A 267 -6.02 7.22 -10.29
C VAL A 267 -5.17 6.11 -10.88
N SER A 268 -4.94 6.13 -12.19
CA SER A 268 -3.95 5.25 -12.82
C SER A 268 -2.53 5.61 -12.38
N TYR A 269 -1.57 4.74 -12.66
CA TYR A 269 -0.17 5.04 -12.36
C TYR A 269 0.31 6.32 -13.08
N GLU A 270 0.00 6.46 -14.36
CA GLU A 270 0.36 7.62 -15.18
C GLU A 270 -0.27 8.91 -14.61
N GLU A 271 -1.56 8.88 -14.30
CA GLU A 271 -2.26 10.04 -13.72
C GLU A 271 -1.73 10.37 -12.32
N LEU A 272 -1.32 9.36 -11.53
CA LEU A 272 -0.70 9.58 -10.23
C LEU A 272 0.64 10.31 -10.36
N VAL A 273 1.45 9.92 -11.35
CA VAL A 273 2.71 10.59 -11.67
C VAL A 273 2.47 12.06 -12.03
N GLU A 274 1.51 12.33 -12.92
CA GLU A 274 1.13 13.69 -13.32
C GLU A 274 0.66 14.52 -12.12
N LEU A 275 -0.17 13.95 -11.24
CA LEU A 275 -0.62 14.59 -10.00
C LEU A 275 0.55 14.93 -9.07
N ILE A 276 1.48 13.98 -8.87
CA ILE A 276 2.63 14.20 -7.99
C ILE A 276 3.57 15.28 -8.57
N VAL A 277 3.74 15.31 -9.88
CA VAL A 277 4.55 16.36 -10.54
C VAL A 277 3.88 17.72 -10.45
N ALA A 278 2.53 17.80 -10.58
CA ALA A 278 1.78 19.05 -10.49
C ALA A 278 1.79 19.67 -9.07
N VAL A 279 2.19 18.94 -8.05
CA VAL A 279 2.15 19.38 -6.65
C VAL A 279 3.31 20.29 -6.33
N SER A 280 3.00 21.42 -5.67
CA SER A 280 4.01 22.36 -5.15
C SER A 280 4.56 21.91 -3.80
N ASP A 281 3.71 21.24 -2.98
CA ASP A 281 4.10 20.67 -1.69
C ASP A 281 3.21 19.46 -1.34
N CYS A 282 3.82 18.36 -0.84
CA CYS A 282 3.09 17.19 -0.36
C CYS A 282 2.95 17.26 1.17
N SER A 283 1.75 17.52 1.67
CA SER A 283 1.44 17.28 3.08
C SER A 283 1.17 15.78 3.28
N GLY A 284 2.18 15.05 3.74
CA GLY A 284 1.99 13.70 4.24
C GLY A 284 1.32 13.73 5.59
N SER A 285 0.04 13.39 5.69
CA SER A 285 -0.57 13.03 6.96
C SER A 285 0.09 11.75 7.45
N GLY A 286 0.81 11.86 8.58
CA GLY A 286 1.62 10.82 9.16
C GLY A 286 0.88 9.51 9.35
N THR A 287 1.22 8.57 8.58
CA THR A 287 1.46 7.15 8.79
C THR A 287 1.99 6.61 7.46
N ALA A 288 3.31 6.51 7.38
CA ALA A 288 4.09 5.59 6.54
C ALA A 288 3.81 5.48 5.03
N SER A 289 3.34 6.51 4.33
CA SER A 289 3.29 6.46 2.87
C SER A 289 3.45 7.82 2.18
N CYS A 290 4.25 8.72 2.75
CA CYS A 290 4.83 9.79 1.93
C CYS A 290 5.90 9.17 1.05
N TRP A 291 5.63 9.08 -0.22
CA TRP A 291 6.63 8.73 -1.23
C TRP A 291 7.81 9.71 -1.12
N PRO A 292 9.06 9.23 -1.11
CA PRO A 292 10.26 10.07 -0.91
C PRO A 292 10.48 11.15 -1.98
N ILE A 293 9.63 11.23 -3.00
CA ILE A 293 9.74 12.18 -4.12
C ILE A 293 9.78 13.65 -3.65
N CYS A 294 9.16 13.97 -2.50
CA CYS A 294 9.16 15.33 -1.97
C CYS A 294 10.46 15.76 -1.24
N ARG A 295 11.36 14.84 -0.88
CA ARG A 295 12.57 15.20 -0.10
C ARG A 295 13.71 15.82 -0.91
N SER A 296 13.68 15.77 -2.23
CA SER A 296 14.83 16.25 -3.05
C SER A 296 14.83 17.75 -3.33
N ARG A 297 13.81 18.53 -2.92
CA ARG A 297 13.69 19.95 -3.28
C ARG A 297 13.87 20.97 -2.15
N SER A 298 13.89 20.55 -0.88
CA SER A 298 13.96 21.51 0.25
C SER A 298 15.27 21.52 1.03
N CYS A 299 16.35 20.93 0.50
CA CYS A 299 17.69 21.05 1.07
C CYS A 299 18.65 21.67 0.06
N ARG A 300 18.56 22.99 -0.16
CA ARG A 300 19.67 23.91 -0.44
C ARG A 300 19.47 25.20 0.31
#